data_106b2aebd506739f1cbbbf0aa2bddca0
#
_entry.id   106b2aebd506739f1cbbbf0aa2bddca0
#
_cell.length_a   1.000
_cell.length_b   1.000
_cell.length_c   1.000
_cell.angle_alpha   90.00
_cell.angle_beta   90.00
_cell.angle_gamma   90.00
#
_symmetry.space_group_name_H-M   'P 1'
#
loop_
_entity.id
_entity.type
_entity.pdbx_description
1 polymer ?
#
loop_
_entity_poly.entity_id
_entity_poly.type
_entity_poly.pdbx_seq_one_letter_code
_entity_poly.pdbx_strand_id
1 'polypeptide(L)'
;FLFSADAEPSLVNRKIMGSTPVKKANELNSIKEVEDVANKISGDLNKIGINYNFSPVVDMSPNKTVGYRSFGKNPENIIPWSNQFIQSTQANNIIATAKHFPGHGLVSGDTHKSLQVINGPLKEIKNYPPLIENGVLSIMVAHIAIENNENYSTQGLPSTCSKKVVTELLRDTLGFKGLIVTDAMNMGGVANVPKNASKAIAAGCDILLMPADARSAHSELLQLYLSNENEIQSSMNASVKRIIRMKICLGLL
;
A
#
# COMPACT_ATOMS: atom_id res chain seq x y z
N PHE A 1 -6.96 -16.35 -8.30
CA PHE A 1 -7.33 -15.03 -7.79
C PHE A 1 -6.28 -14.50 -6.82
N LEU A 2 -6.21 -13.16 -6.63
CA LEU A 2 -5.49 -12.54 -5.53
C LEU A 2 -6.46 -12.36 -4.37
N PHE A 3 -6.24 -13.11 -3.28
CA PHE A 3 -6.99 -12.97 -2.04
C PHE A 3 -6.14 -12.22 -1.03
N SER A 4 -6.69 -11.14 -0.47
CA SER A 4 -5.91 -10.21 0.35
C SER A 4 -6.43 -10.08 1.77
N ALA A 5 -5.53 -9.71 2.69
CA ALA A 5 -5.87 -9.37 4.07
C ALA A 5 -4.91 -8.31 4.63
N ASP A 6 -5.37 -7.56 5.63
CA ASP A 6 -4.55 -6.73 6.52
C ASP A 6 -4.01 -7.58 7.68
N ALA A 7 -3.10 -8.50 7.39
CA ALA A 7 -2.50 -9.36 8.39
C ALA A 7 -1.19 -8.75 8.93
N GLU A 8 -1.31 -7.59 9.56
CA GLU A 8 -0.21 -6.93 10.26
C GLU A 8 0.03 -7.60 11.62
N PRO A 9 1.26 -7.60 12.14
CA PRO A 9 1.56 -8.12 13.48
C PRO A 9 0.63 -7.57 14.56
N SER A 10 0.30 -6.28 14.49
CA SER A 10 -0.54 -5.59 15.47
C SER A 10 -2.05 -5.82 15.29
N LEU A 11 -2.49 -6.36 14.18
CA LEU A 11 -3.91 -6.48 13.83
C LEU A 11 -4.37 -7.91 13.55
N VAL A 12 -3.50 -8.82 13.12
CA VAL A 12 -3.85 -10.14 12.61
C VAL A 12 -4.69 -10.95 13.59
N ASN A 13 -4.31 -10.99 14.86
CA ASN A 13 -5.04 -11.76 15.87
C ASN A 13 -6.45 -11.24 16.16
N ARG A 14 -6.74 -9.98 15.81
CA ARG A 14 -8.08 -9.38 15.91
C ARG A 14 -8.88 -9.56 14.63
N LYS A 15 -8.22 -9.55 13.46
CA LYS A 15 -8.88 -9.59 12.15
C LYS A 15 -9.11 -11.00 11.63
N ILE A 16 -8.25 -11.97 11.99
CA ILE A 16 -8.30 -13.35 11.51
C ILE A 16 -8.47 -14.28 12.71
N MET A 17 -9.71 -14.76 12.92
CA MET A 17 -10.01 -15.69 14.01
C MET A 17 -9.20 -16.97 13.86
N GLY A 18 -8.67 -17.47 14.99
CA GLY A 18 -7.86 -18.69 15.02
C GLY A 18 -6.42 -18.52 14.51
N SER A 19 -6.01 -17.28 14.15
CA SER A 19 -4.61 -17.03 13.81
C SER A 19 -3.69 -17.25 15.01
N THR A 20 -2.46 -17.68 14.73
CA THR A 20 -1.43 -17.88 15.75
C THR A 20 -1.15 -16.56 16.47
N PRO A 21 -1.14 -16.54 17.82
CA PRO A 21 -0.83 -15.34 18.59
C PRO A 21 0.58 -14.82 18.27
N VAL A 22 0.67 -13.52 17.96
CA VAL A 22 1.93 -12.83 17.69
C VAL A 22 2.01 -11.51 18.47
N LYS A 23 3.24 -11.05 18.75
CA LYS A 23 3.49 -9.73 19.31
C LYS A 23 3.08 -8.63 18.32
N LYS A 24 2.69 -7.47 18.82
CA LYS A 24 2.48 -6.27 18.00
C LYS A 24 3.81 -5.77 17.42
N ALA A 25 3.75 -5.04 16.32
CA ALA A 25 4.93 -4.52 15.64
C ALA A 25 5.83 -3.69 16.58
N ASN A 26 5.23 -2.83 17.40
CA ASN A 26 5.97 -1.98 18.36
C ASN A 26 6.45 -2.71 19.63
N GLU A 27 6.14 -3.99 19.78
CA GLU A 27 6.58 -4.85 20.90
C GLU A 27 7.73 -5.79 20.49
N LEU A 28 8.10 -5.78 19.19
CA LEU A 28 9.22 -6.56 18.69
C LEU A 28 10.55 -5.90 19.05
N ASN A 29 11.55 -6.71 19.38
CA ASN A 29 12.83 -6.23 19.89
C ASN A 29 14.05 -6.70 19.06
N SER A 30 13.83 -7.54 18.05
CA SER A 30 14.92 -8.02 17.18
C SER A 30 14.42 -8.36 15.79
N ILE A 31 15.34 -8.38 14.82
CA ILE A 31 15.08 -8.82 13.44
C ILE A 31 14.63 -10.29 13.43
N LYS A 32 15.16 -11.14 14.31
CA LYS A 32 14.75 -12.53 14.43
C LYS A 32 13.29 -12.66 14.88
N GLU A 33 12.83 -11.84 15.83
CA GLU A 33 11.40 -11.81 16.20
C GLU A 33 10.52 -11.36 15.04
N VAL A 34 10.96 -10.42 14.21
CA VAL A 34 10.24 -9.98 13.01
C VAL A 34 10.10 -11.13 12.01
N GLU A 35 11.19 -11.86 11.75
CA GLU A 35 11.19 -13.05 10.89
C GLU A 35 10.20 -14.11 11.39
N ASP A 36 10.27 -14.45 12.68
CA ASP A 36 9.40 -15.45 13.29
C ASP A 36 7.92 -15.05 13.21
N VAL A 37 7.60 -13.78 13.45
CA VAL A 37 6.24 -13.25 13.33
C VAL A 37 5.76 -13.28 11.90
N ALA A 38 6.57 -12.85 10.93
CA ALA A 38 6.23 -12.87 9.51
C ALA A 38 5.95 -14.29 9.03
N ASN A 39 6.77 -15.27 9.42
CA ASN A 39 6.58 -16.68 9.06
C ASN A 39 5.31 -17.28 9.69
N LYS A 40 5.00 -16.97 10.96
CA LYS A 40 3.75 -17.41 11.60
C LYS A 40 2.52 -16.85 10.88
N ILE A 41 2.51 -15.56 10.60
CA ILE A 41 1.42 -14.91 9.87
C ILE A 41 1.27 -15.54 8.48
N SER A 42 2.36 -15.68 7.74
CA SER A 42 2.35 -16.27 6.41
C SER A 42 1.86 -17.73 6.40
N GLY A 43 2.25 -18.51 7.39
CA GLY A 43 1.76 -19.89 7.57
C GLY A 43 0.24 -19.94 7.78
N ASP A 44 -0.32 -19.03 8.56
CA ASP A 44 -1.77 -18.95 8.78
C ASP A 44 -2.50 -18.45 7.53
N LEU A 45 -1.95 -17.46 6.82
CA LEU A 45 -2.52 -16.96 5.57
C LEU A 45 -2.57 -18.04 4.48
N ASN A 46 -1.50 -18.85 4.34
CA ASN A 46 -1.45 -19.94 3.39
C ASN A 46 -2.51 -21.02 3.67
N LYS A 47 -2.77 -21.34 4.96
CA LYS A 47 -3.83 -22.30 5.34
C LYS A 47 -5.22 -21.89 4.88
N ILE A 48 -5.48 -20.58 4.79
CA ILE A 48 -6.79 -20.05 4.38
C ILE A 48 -6.80 -19.49 2.95
N GLY A 49 -5.72 -19.71 2.18
CA GLY A 49 -5.63 -19.36 0.76
C GLY A 49 -5.42 -17.87 0.48
N ILE A 50 -4.98 -17.07 1.46
CA ILE A 50 -4.62 -15.67 1.25
C ILE A 50 -3.19 -15.59 0.72
N ASN A 51 -3.01 -14.90 -0.40
CA ASN A 51 -1.74 -14.78 -1.12
C ASN A 51 -1.28 -13.33 -1.31
N TYR A 52 -1.97 -12.37 -0.69
CA TYR A 52 -1.66 -10.94 -0.74
C TYR A 52 -1.88 -10.30 0.63
N ASN A 53 -0.79 -9.91 1.30
CA ASN A 53 -0.84 -9.30 2.63
C ASN A 53 -0.55 -7.79 2.55
N PHE A 54 -1.45 -6.98 3.06
CA PHE A 54 -1.27 -5.52 3.19
C PHE A 54 -0.45 -5.19 4.44
N SER A 55 0.79 -5.68 4.48
CA SER A 55 1.78 -5.50 5.54
C SER A 55 3.19 -5.60 4.95
N PRO A 56 4.21 -4.89 5.49
CA PRO A 56 4.23 -4.16 6.76
C PRO A 56 3.83 -2.68 6.67
N VAL A 57 3.59 -2.07 7.85
CA VAL A 57 3.49 -0.62 8.00
C VAL A 57 4.90 -0.05 8.15
N VAL A 58 5.28 0.84 7.23
CA VAL A 58 6.60 1.47 7.16
C VAL A 58 6.58 2.95 7.54
N ASP A 59 5.43 3.41 8.03
CA ASP A 59 5.23 4.77 8.53
C ASP A 59 6.04 5.01 9.80
N MET A 60 6.51 6.23 10.00
CA MET A 60 7.09 6.67 11.26
C MET A 60 5.97 6.83 12.31
N SER A 61 6.19 6.40 13.54
CA SER A 61 5.12 6.15 14.52
C SER A 61 4.67 7.26 15.50
N PRO A 62 4.77 8.57 15.24
CA PRO A 62 4.09 9.57 16.07
C PRO A 62 2.57 9.60 15.91
N ASN A 63 2.03 9.26 14.74
CA ASN A 63 0.59 9.25 14.51
C ASN A 63 -0.08 8.13 15.30
N LYS A 64 -1.16 8.45 16.02
CA LYS A 64 -1.88 7.48 16.88
C LYS A 64 -2.54 6.35 16.09
N THR A 65 -2.92 6.58 14.82
CA THR A 65 -3.57 5.60 13.96
C THR A 65 -2.60 4.49 13.52
N VAL A 66 -1.33 4.82 13.30
CA VAL A 66 -0.30 3.89 12.82
C VAL A 66 0.74 3.52 13.88
N GLY A 67 0.83 4.26 14.98
CA GLY A 67 1.95 4.21 15.91
C GLY A 67 2.26 2.86 16.54
N TYR A 68 1.27 2.05 16.87
CA TYR A 68 1.47 0.69 17.40
C TYR A 68 1.55 -0.38 16.31
N ARG A 69 1.35 0.01 15.05
CA ARG A 69 1.37 -0.85 13.86
C ARG A 69 2.73 -0.84 13.17
N SER A 70 3.55 0.18 13.42
CA SER A 70 4.86 0.39 12.84
C SER A 70 5.99 -0.17 13.71
N PHE A 71 7.14 -0.44 13.09
CA PHE A 71 8.37 -0.90 13.76
C PHE A 71 9.16 0.19 14.47
N GLY A 72 8.61 1.37 14.68
CA GLY A 72 9.24 2.44 15.45
C GLY A 72 9.12 3.82 14.84
N LYS A 73 10.00 4.73 15.27
CA LYS A 73 9.97 6.14 14.89
C LYS A 73 11.06 6.52 13.90
N ASN A 74 12.11 5.70 13.80
CA ASN A 74 13.31 6.00 13.06
C ASN A 74 13.49 5.05 11.88
N PRO A 75 13.92 5.55 10.71
CA PRO A 75 14.22 4.72 9.53
C PRO A 75 15.23 3.61 9.80
N GLU A 76 16.18 3.84 10.70
CA GLU A 76 17.21 2.87 11.12
C GLU A 76 16.62 1.56 11.66
N ASN A 77 15.43 1.60 12.27
CA ASN A 77 14.71 0.41 12.70
C ASN A 77 13.67 0.00 11.67
N ILE A 78 12.91 0.95 11.14
CA ILE A 78 11.80 0.68 10.21
C ILE A 78 12.30 -0.04 8.96
N ILE A 79 13.38 0.43 8.34
CA ILE A 79 13.87 -0.10 7.06
C ILE A 79 14.34 -1.55 7.19
N PRO A 80 15.30 -1.93 8.06
CA PRO A 80 15.77 -3.31 8.14
C PRO A 80 14.69 -4.28 8.61
N TRP A 81 13.81 -3.87 9.52
CA TRP A 81 12.75 -4.72 10.02
C TRP A 81 11.63 -4.91 8.99
N SER A 82 11.29 -3.85 8.25
CA SER A 82 10.34 -3.97 7.14
C SER A 82 10.88 -4.85 6.02
N ASN A 83 12.17 -4.74 5.68
CA ASN A 83 12.82 -5.62 4.73
C ASN A 83 12.77 -7.08 5.17
N GLN A 84 13.09 -7.38 6.43
CA GLN A 84 12.98 -8.75 6.95
C GLN A 84 11.55 -9.28 6.88
N PHE A 85 10.55 -8.48 7.29
CA PHE A 85 9.15 -8.87 7.20
C PHE A 85 8.73 -9.17 5.76
N ILE A 86 9.09 -8.28 4.82
CA ILE A 86 8.81 -8.42 3.39
C ILE A 86 9.45 -9.70 2.85
N GLN A 87 10.73 -9.91 3.08
CA GLN A 87 11.47 -11.08 2.60
C GLN A 87 10.85 -12.38 3.13
N SER A 88 10.57 -12.44 4.43
CA SER A 88 9.95 -13.62 5.05
C SER A 88 8.55 -13.90 4.50
N THR A 89 7.74 -12.85 4.31
CA THR A 89 6.39 -12.98 3.74
C THR A 89 6.46 -13.47 2.28
N GLN A 90 7.33 -12.88 1.47
CA GLN A 90 7.47 -13.22 0.05
C GLN A 90 8.11 -14.61 -0.17
N ALA A 91 9.01 -15.04 0.72
CA ALA A 91 9.55 -16.40 0.72
C ALA A 91 8.46 -17.49 0.96
N ASN A 92 7.33 -17.11 1.53
CA ASN A 92 6.15 -17.97 1.71
C ASN A 92 5.11 -17.83 0.56
N ASN A 93 5.51 -17.32 -0.60
CA ASN A 93 4.64 -17.09 -1.77
C ASN A 93 3.44 -16.16 -1.51
N ILE A 94 3.60 -15.17 -0.64
CA ILE A 94 2.59 -14.16 -0.33
C ILE A 94 3.14 -12.79 -0.74
N ILE A 95 2.39 -12.00 -1.49
CA ILE A 95 2.75 -10.61 -1.81
C ILE A 95 2.76 -9.80 -0.52
N ALA A 96 3.89 -9.19 -0.17
CA ALA A 96 3.98 -8.20 0.90
C ALA A 96 3.74 -6.78 0.35
N THR A 97 3.17 -5.90 1.19
CA THR A 97 2.83 -4.53 0.81
C THR A 97 3.39 -3.52 1.80
N ALA A 98 4.32 -2.68 1.37
CA ALA A 98 4.77 -1.54 2.18
C ALA A 98 3.73 -0.43 2.16
N LYS A 99 3.36 0.11 3.34
CA LYS A 99 2.30 1.12 3.47
C LYS A 99 2.56 2.10 4.62
N HIS A 100 2.06 3.34 4.53
CA HIS A 100 1.19 3.92 3.50
C HIS A 100 1.93 5.04 2.76
N PHE A 101 2.24 4.83 1.49
CA PHE A 101 2.98 5.81 0.67
C PHE A 101 2.17 7.10 0.47
N PRO A 102 2.74 8.31 0.52
CA PRO A 102 4.16 8.65 0.71
C PRO A 102 4.58 8.79 2.19
N GLY A 103 3.77 8.39 3.15
CA GLY A 103 4.00 8.40 4.59
C GLY A 103 2.81 8.91 5.38
N HIS A 104 2.30 8.12 6.31
CA HIS A 104 1.15 8.45 7.16
C HIS A 104 1.55 8.77 8.61
N GLY A 105 2.77 8.44 9.00
CA GLY A 105 3.20 8.51 10.40
C GLY A 105 3.36 9.93 10.94
N LEU A 106 3.62 10.91 10.08
CA LEU A 106 3.87 12.30 10.45
C LEU A 106 2.67 13.23 10.25
N VAL A 107 1.54 12.74 9.71
CA VAL A 107 0.30 13.54 9.68
C VAL A 107 -0.43 13.45 11.02
N SER A 108 -1.18 14.49 11.40
CA SER A 108 -1.79 14.58 12.73
C SER A 108 -3.13 13.85 12.87
N GLY A 109 -3.80 13.52 11.75
CA GLY A 109 -5.17 13.03 11.76
C GLY A 109 -5.33 11.60 11.23
N ASP A 110 -6.59 11.22 11.03
CA ASP A 110 -7.04 9.90 10.62
C ASP A 110 -7.70 9.95 9.24
N THR A 111 -7.07 9.33 8.24
CA THR A 111 -7.54 9.27 6.85
C THR A 111 -8.83 8.46 6.67
N HIS A 112 -9.21 7.64 7.67
CA HIS A 112 -10.51 6.97 7.66
C HIS A 112 -11.67 7.97 7.78
N LYS A 113 -11.43 9.12 8.43
CA LYS A 113 -12.46 10.15 8.70
C LYS A 113 -12.48 11.27 7.66
N SER A 114 -11.30 11.74 7.28
CA SER A 114 -11.16 12.88 6.36
C SER A 114 -9.81 12.88 5.68
N LEU A 115 -9.71 13.64 4.57
CA LEU A 115 -8.45 13.89 3.89
C LEU A 115 -7.48 14.59 4.85
N GLN A 116 -6.31 13.98 5.04
CA GLN A 116 -5.20 14.57 5.78
C GLN A 116 -4.19 15.20 4.83
N VAL A 117 -3.34 16.08 5.36
CA VAL A 117 -2.39 16.86 4.55
C VAL A 117 -0.98 16.70 5.09
N ILE A 118 -0.04 16.36 4.20
CA ILE A 118 1.39 16.56 4.43
C ILE A 118 1.73 17.97 3.96
N ASN A 119 2.19 18.81 4.87
CA ASN A 119 2.59 20.18 4.56
C ASN A 119 4.12 20.27 4.43
N GLY A 120 4.61 20.54 3.22
CA GLY A 120 6.04 20.66 2.92
C GLY A 120 6.72 19.34 2.53
N PRO A 121 7.93 19.06 3.05
CA PRO A 121 8.76 17.94 2.56
C PRO A 121 8.22 16.56 2.97
N LEU A 122 8.37 15.59 2.07
CA LEU A 122 7.97 14.19 2.26
C LEU A 122 9.03 13.44 3.10
N LYS A 123 9.03 13.62 4.41
CA LYS A 123 10.10 13.11 5.30
C LYS A 123 10.17 11.59 5.37
N GLU A 124 9.06 10.89 5.15
CA GLU A 124 8.98 9.42 5.22
C GLU A 124 9.32 8.72 3.91
N ILE A 125 9.48 9.50 2.81
CA ILE A 125 9.77 8.94 1.49
C ILE A 125 11.09 8.13 1.49
N LYS A 126 12.04 8.49 2.33
CA LYS A 126 13.34 7.81 2.49
C LYS A 126 13.24 6.36 2.97
N ASN A 127 12.09 5.95 3.50
CA ASN A 127 11.86 4.57 3.91
C ASN A 127 11.65 3.63 2.71
N TYR A 128 11.23 4.14 1.55
CA TYR A 128 10.82 3.32 0.40
C TYR A 128 11.95 2.85 -0.52
N PRO A 129 12.97 3.68 -0.89
CA PRO A 129 14.02 3.23 -1.80
C PRO A 129 14.70 1.93 -1.38
N PRO A 130 15.12 1.72 -0.11
CA PRO A 130 15.73 0.46 0.30
C PRO A 130 14.78 -0.74 0.23
N LEU A 131 13.46 -0.53 0.41
CA LEU A 131 12.47 -1.60 0.26
C LEU A 131 12.26 -1.97 -1.20
N ILE A 132 12.28 -0.97 -2.10
CA ILE A 132 12.18 -1.15 -3.55
C ILE A 132 13.41 -1.91 -4.07
N GLU A 133 14.61 -1.52 -3.68
CA GLU A 133 15.86 -2.18 -4.02
C GLU A 133 15.90 -3.64 -3.55
N ASN A 134 15.34 -3.92 -2.38
CA ASN A 134 15.21 -5.27 -1.83
C ASN A 134 14.00 -6.07 -2.36
N GLY A 135 13.28 -5.55 -3.35
CA GLY A 135 12.29 -6.30 -4.12
C GLY A 135 10.91 -6.42 -3.47
N VAL A 136 10.44 -5.38 -2.77
CA VAL A 136 9.03 -5.34 -2.34
C VAL A 136 8.09 -5.45 -3.53
N LEU A 137 7.10 -6.35 -3.46
CA LEU A 137 6.20 -6.65 -4.59
C LEU A 137 5.01 -5.70 -4.69
N SER A 138 4.61 -5.06 -3.59
CA SER A 138 3.48 -4.14 -3.58
C SER A 138 3.73 -2.93 -2.68
N ILE A 139 3.17 -1.77 -3.09
CA ILE A 139 3.12 -0.55 -2.28
C ILE A 139 1.68 -0.04 -2.26
N MET A 140 1.18 0.28 -1.06
CA MET A 140 -0.14 0.87 -0.87
C MET A 140 -0.01 2.38 -0.74
N VAL A 141 -0.79 3.11 -1.55
CA VAL A 141 -0.82 4.59 -1.55
C VAL A 141 -1.94 5.09 -0.65
N ALA A 142 -1.62 5.99 0.26
CA ALA A 142 -2.54 6.60 1.21
C ALA A 142 -3.46 7.66 0.56
N HIS A 143 -4.60 7.91 1.20
CA HIS A 143 -5.47 9.05 0.89
C HIS A 143 -5.04 10.29 1.66
N ILE A 144 -3.87 10.84 1.30
CA ILE A 144 -3.25 12.02 1.93
C ILE A 144 -2.95 13.04 0.85
N ALA A 145 -3.34 14.30 1.05
CA ALA A 145 -2.95 15.41 0.20
C ALA A 145 -1.54 15.89 0.54
N ILE A 146 -0.86 16.49 -0.43
CA ILE A 146 0.44 17.11 -0.26
C ILE A 146 0.31 18.58 -0.65
N GLU A 147 0.67 19.48 0.26
CA GLU A 147 0.65 20.92 0.04
C GLU A 147 2.01 21.54 0.36
N ASN A 148 2.26 22.72 -0.17
CA ASN A 148 3.53 23.45 0.01
C ASN A 148 4.77 22.60 -0.28
N ASN A 149 4.66 21.73 -1.30
CA ASN A 149 5.75 20.92 -1.84
C ASN A 149 5.94 21.31 -3.30
N GLU A 150 7.14 21.75 -3.67
CA GLU A 150 7.45 22.28 -4.99
C GLU A 150 7.16 21.28 -6.12
N ASN A 151 7.52 20.00 -5.91
CA ASN A 151 7.45 18.99 -6.95
C ASN A 151 6.16 18.17 -6.92
N TYR A 152 5.64 17.85 -5.72
CA TYR A 152 4.63 16.82 -5.54
C TYR A 152 3.33 17.32 -4.89
N SER A 153 3.05 18.63 -4.93
CA SER A 153 1.76 19.17 -4.48
C SER A 153 0.60 18.54 -5.25
N THR A 154 -0.40 18.06 -4.52
CA THR A 154 -1.57 17.36 -5.08
C THR A 154 -2.76 18.25 -5.33
N GLN A 155 -2.66 19.56 -5.02
CA GLN A 155 -3.72 20.54 -5.22
C GLN A 155 -5.05 20.13 -4.55
N GLY A 156 -4.96 19.63 -3.31
CA GLY A 156 -6.11 19.19 -2.53
C GLY A 156 -6.65 17.80 -2.89
N LEU A 157 -6.07 17.10 -3.87
CA LEU A 157 -6.42 15.70 -4.15
C LEU A 157 -5.66 14.74 -3.21
N PRO A 158 -6.23 13.58 -2.87
CA PRO A 158 -5.47 12.53 -2.21
C PRO A 158 -4.38 11.97 -3.12
N SER A 159 -3.25 11.55 -2.56
CA SER A 159 -2.10 10.99 -3.28
C SER A 159 -2.47 9.86 -4.24
N THR A 160 -3.45 9.02 -3.87
CA THR A 160 -4.02 7.99 -4.74
C THR A 160 -4.61 8.50 -6.05
N CYS A 161 -5.04 9.76 -6.09
CA CYS A 161 -5.62 10.39 -7.27
C CYS A 161 -4.64 11.37 -7.97
N SER A 162 -3.35 11.36 -7.59
CA SER A 162 -2.34 12.28 -8.11
C SER A 162 -1.30 11.56 -8.96
N LYS A 163 -1.27 11.87 -10.27
CA LYS A 163 -0.24 11.37 -11.21
C LYS A 163 1.17 11.75 -10.75
N LYS A 164 1.34 12.95 -10.18
CA LYS A 164 2.62 13.40 -9.61
C LYS A 164 3.14 12.46 -8.51
N VAL A 165 2.26 11.90 -7.69
CA VAL A 165 2.65 11.04 -6.58
C VAL A 165 2.78 9.59 -7.03
N VAL A 166 1.79 9.07 -7.76
CA VAL A 166 1.76 7.64 -8.11
C VAL A 166 2.69 7.34 -9.29
N THR A 167 2.62 8.12 -10.36
CA THR A 167 3.46 7.89 -11.54
C THR A 167 4.81 8.57 -11.41
N GLU A 168 4.84 9.90 -11.31
CA GLU A 168 6.11 10.63 -11.41
C GLU A 168 7.04 10.36 -10.21
N LEU A 169 6.52 10.33 -8.97
CA LEU A 169 7.34 10.03 -7.80
C LEU A 169 7.58 8.53 -7.66
N LEU A 170 6.52 7.71 -7.49
CA LEU A 170 6.69 6.30 -7.12
C LEU A 170 7.18 5.43 -8.28
N ARG A 171 6.59 5.56 -9.49
CA ARG A 171 7.03 4.76 -10.65
C ARG A 171 8.33 5.25 -11.24
N ASP A 172 8.40 6.55 -11.57
CA ASP A 172 9.50 7.08 -12.38
C ASP A 172 10.70 7.45 -11.53
N THR A 173 10.54 8.28 -10.50
CA THR A 173 11.65 8.75 -9.66
C THR A 173 12.19 7.64 -8.76
N LEU A 174 11.32 6.91 -8.05
CA LEU A 174 11.76 5.82 -7.16
C LEU A 174 11.92 4.48 -7.89
N GLY A 175 11.53 4.39 -9.15
CA GLY A 175 11.74 3.21 -10.01
C GLY A 175 10.92 1.98 -9.63
N PHE A 176 9.81 2.12 -8.88
CA PHE A 176 9.03 0.99 -8.42
C PHE A 176 8.34 0.23 -9.57
N LYS A 177 8.56 -1.07 -9.67
CA LYS A 177 8.05 -1.93 -10.76
C LYS A 177 6.93 -2.88 -10.34
N GLY A 178 6.66 -3.01 -9.03
CA GLY A 178 5.64 -3.90 -8.48
C GLY A 178 4.21 -3.36 -8.60
N LEU A 179 3.27 -3.94 -7.85
CA LEU A 179 1.87 -3.52 -7.82
C LEU A 179 1.68 -2.27 -6.95
N ILE A 180 0.96 -1.29 -7.46
CA ILE A 180 0.49 -0.15 -6.69
C ILE A 180 -1.00 -0.35 -6.39
N VAL A 181 -1.32 -0.48 -5.10
CA VAL A 181 -2.70 -0.60 -4.62
C VAL A 181 -3.10 0.68 -3.88
N THR A 182 -4.35 1.10 -4.03
CA THR A 182 -4.88 2.21 -3.21
C THR A 182 -5.11 1.73 -1.77
N ASP A 183 -5.10 2.63 -0.80
CA ASP A 183 -5.80 2.38 0.46
C ASP A 183 -7.30 2.21 0.19
N ALA A 184 -8.10 1.83 1.18
CA ALA A 184 -9.51 1.51 1.00
C ALA A 184 -10.32 2.70 0.46
N MET A 185 -10.89 2.56 -0.74
CA MET A 185 -11.57 3.63 -1.47
C MET A 185 -12.89 4.11 -0.83
N ASN A 186 -13.39 3.39 0.19
CA ASN A 186 -14.54 3.81 1.00
C ASN A 186 -14.16 4.69 2.20
N MET A 187 -12.86 5.01 2.39
CA MET A 187 -12.39 5.89 3.47
C MET A 187 -12.75 7.36 3.22
N GLY A 188 -12.99 8.11 4.31
CA GLY A 188 -13.35 9.52 4.25
C GLY A 188 -12.34 10.43 3.52
N GLY A 189 -11.07 10.02 3.47
CA GLY A 189 -10.02 10.76 2.74
C GLY A 189 -10.20 10.77 1.21
N VAL A 190 -11.01 9.88 0.63
CA VAL A 190 -11.21 9.77 -0.83
C VAL A 190 -12.66 9.59 -1.24
N ALA A 191 -13.54 9.13 -0.35
CA ALA A 191 -14.91 8.76 -0.70
C ALA A 191 -15.71 9.88 -1.39
N ASN A 192 -15.46 11.13 -1.01
CA ASN A 192 -16.14 12.30 -1.56
C ASN A 192 -15.45 12.89 -2.82
N VAL A 193 -14.37 12.30 -3.30
CA VAL A 193 -13.72 12.73 -4.54
C VAL A 193 -14.53 12.21 -5.74
N PRO A 194 -15.10 13.08 -6.58
CA PRO A 194 -15.87 12.65 -7.75
C PRO A 194 -14.99 11.81 -8.69
N LYS A 195 -15.52 10.70 -9.18
CA LYS A 195 -14.80 9.76 -10.07
C LYS A 195 -13.46 9.31 -9.49
N ASN A 196 -13.46 9.00 -8.20
CA ASN A 196 -12.22 8.60 -7.49
C ASN A 196 -11.58 7.34 -8.09
N ALA A 197 -12.38 6.38 -8.56
CA ALA A 197 -11.90 5.16 -9.22
C ALA A 197 -11.12 5.49 -10.49
N SER A 198 -11.71 6.26 -11.41
CA SER A 198 -11.04 6.70 -12.65
C SER A 198 -9.79 7.52 -12.38
N LYS A 199 -9.84 8.45 -11.41
CA LYS A 199 -8.70 9.27 -11.03
C LYS A 199 -7.53 8.45 -10.48
N ALA A 200 -7.81 7.46 -9.64
CA ALA A 200 -6.77 6.60 -9.08
C ALA A 200 -6.09 5.74 -10.15
N ILE A 201 -6.86 5.18 -11.09
CA ILE A 201 -6.30 4.42 -12.23
C ILE A 201 -5.54 5.35 -13.19
N ALA A 202 -6.09 6.52 -13.52
CA ALA A 202 -5.38 7.51 -14.34
C ALA A 202 -4.10 8.04 -13.66
N ALA A 203 -4.05 8.08 -12.33
CA ALA A 203 -2.84 8.40 -11.58
C ALA A 203 -1.77 7.30 -11.65
N GLY A 204 -2.12 6.05 -12.03
CA GLY A 204 -1.18 4.94 -12.18
C GLY A 204 -1.30 3.84 -11.13
N CYS A 205 -2.35 3.81 -10.31
CA CYS A 205 -2.66 2.69 -9.42
C CYS A 205 -3.07 1.46 -10.26
N ASP A 206 -2.65 0.27 -9.83
CA ASP A 206 -2.96 -0.99 -10.49
C ASP A 206 -4.22 -1.65 -9.95
N ILE A 207 -4.50 -1.44 -8.66
CA ILE A 207 -5.58 -2.11 -7.93
C ILE A 207 -6.31 -1.07 -7.07
N LEU A 208 -7.62 -1.07 -7.14
CA LEU A 208 -8.51 -0.31 -6.27
C LEU A 208 -8.98 -1.21 -5.13
N LEU A 209 -8.63 -0.86 -3.90
CA LEU A 209 -9.05 -1.62 -2.71
C LEU A 209 -10.39 -1.10 -2.21
N MET A 210 -11.36 -2.01 -1.99
CA MET A 210 -12.65 -1.71 -1.35
C MET A 210 -13.35 -0.46 -1.92
N PRO A 211 -13.60 -0.36 -3.25
CA PRO A 211 -14.45 0.70 -3.77
C PRO A 211 -15.84 0.62 -3.11
N ALA A 212 -16.48 1.77 -2.86
CA ALA A 212 -17.78 1.82 -2.20
C ALA A 212 -18.85 1.00 -2.94
N ASP A 213 -18.79 1.01 -4.28
CA ASP A 213 -19.58 0.14 -5.18
C ASP A 213 -18.64 -0.40 -6.28
N ALA A 214 -18.33 -1.68 -6.20
CA ALA A 214 -17.44 -2.34 -7.15
C ALA A 214 -18.02 -2.42 -8.57
N ARG A 215 -19.34 -2.54 -8.72
CA ARG A 215 -19.99 -2.59 -10.04
C ARG A 215 -19.96 -1.22 -10.72
N SER A 216 -20.26 -0.17 -9.96
CA SER A 216 -20.19 1.21 -10.45
C SER A 216 -18.74 1.57 -10.84
N ALA A 217 -17.77 1.26 -9.99
CA ALA A 217 -16.34 1.47 -10.29
C ALA A 217 -15.91 0.72 -11.56
N HIS A 218 -16.31 -0.55 -11.71
CA HIS A 218 -15.99 -1.33 -12.92
C HIS A 218 -16.60 -0.68 -14.18
N SER A 219 -17.88 -0.27 -14.13
CA SER A 219 -18.55 0.38 -15.27
C SER A 219 -17.88 1.70 -15.64
N GLU A 220 -17.48 2.49 -14.64
CA GLU A 220 -16.75 3.75 -14.82
C GLU A 220 -15.39 3.50 -15.51
N LEU A 221 -14.63 2.50 -15.06
CA LEU A 221 -13.35 2.16 -15.64
C LEU A 221 -13.47 1.58 -17.06
N LEU A 222 -14.53 0.79 -17.33
CA LEU A 222 -14.78 0.27 -18.66
C LEU A 222 -15.09 1.42 -19.64
N GLN A 223 -15.92 2.39 -19.25
CA GLN A 223 -16.21 3.57 -20.05
C GLN A 223 -14.92 4.39 -20.30
N LEU A 224 -14.09 4.57 -19.27
CA LEU A 224 -12.81 5.26 -19.39
C LEU A 224 -11.88 4.54 -20.39
N TYR A 225 -11.81 3.20 -20.34
CA TYR A 225 -11.02 2.42 -21.30
C TYR A 225 -11.55 2.55 -22.73
N LEU A 226 -12.88 2.56 -22.91
CA LEU A 226 -13.53 2.66 -24.22
C LEU A 226 -13.54 4.09 -24.80
N SER A 227 -13.20 5.12 -24.01
CA SER A 227 -13.10 6.50 -24.49
C SER A 227 -11.96 6.73 -25.50
N ASN A 228 -11.14 5.70 -25.77
CA ASN A 228 -10.01 5.71 -26.72
C ASN A 228 -8.91 6.75 -26.41
N GLU A 229 -8.77 7.14 -25.15
CA GLU A 229 -7.62 7.91 -24.70
C GLU A 229 -6.38 7.00 -24.63
N ASN A 230 -5.52 7.07 -25.63
CA ASN A 230 -4.37 6.16 -25.80
C ASN A 230 -3.48 6.04 -24.55
N GLU A 231 -3.26 7.14 -23.81
CA GLU A 231 -2.44 7.14 -22.61
C GLU A 231 -3.09 6.31 -21.49
N ILE A 232 -4.40 6.47 -21.27
CA ILE A 232 -5.14 5.75 -20.24
C ILE A 232 -5.23 4.27 -20.58
N GLN A 233 -5.55 3.91 -21.83
CA GLN A 233 -5.58 2.51 -22.26
C GLN A 233 -4.21 1.85 -22.11
N SER A 234 -3.13 2.52 -22.46
CA SER A 234 -1.77 2.02 -22.28
C SER A 234 -1.44 1.78 -20.81
N SER A 235 -1.78 2.73 -19.94
CA SER A 235 -1.60 2.62 -18.49
C SER A 235 -2.39 1.43 -17.91
N MET A 236 -3.68 1.30 -18.25
CA MET A 236 -4.52 0.19 -17.79
C MET A 236 -4.00 -1.17 -18.28
N ASN A 237 -3.57 -1.25 -19.56
CA ASN A 237 -2.97 -2.47 -20.09
C ASN A 237 -1.66 -2.82 -19.37
N ALA A 238 -0.84 -1.83 -19.03
CA ALA A 238 0.37 -2.05 -18.23
C ALA A 238 0.06 -2.56 -16.83
N SER A 239 -1.00 -2.05 -16.18
CA SER A 239 -1.49 -2.53 -14.88
C SER A 239 -1.96 -3.98 -14.95
N VAL A 240 -2.77 -4.33 -15.94
CA VAL A 240 -3.21 -5.72 -16.18
C VAL A 240 -2.02 -6.66 -16.38
N LYS A 241 -1.02 -6.25 -17.18
CA LYS A 241 0.21 -7.03 -17.37
C LYS A 241 0.97 -7.26 -16.06
N ARG A 242 1.08 -6.26 -15.17
CA ARG A 242 1.72 -6.42 -13.86
C ARG A 242 0.95 -7.41 -12.97
N ILE A 243 -0.38 -7.32 -12.96
CA ILE A 243 -1.24 -8.25 -12.20
C ILE A 243 -1.09 -9.68 -12.71
N ILE A 244 -1.11 -9.88 -14.04
CA ILE A 244 -0.91 -11.20 -14.65
C ILE A 244 0.47 -11.77 -14.32
N ARG A 245 1.54 -10.98 -14.47
CA ARG A 245 2.91 -11.40 -14.10
C ARG A 245 2.97 -11.83 -12.64
N MET A 246 2.37 -11.06 -11.74
CA MET A 246 2.34 -11.38 -10.30
C MET A 246 1.62 -12.71 -10.06
N LYS A 247 0.49 -12.96 -10.72
CA LYS A 247 -0.23 -14.23 -10.61
C LYS A 247 0.60 -15.42 -11.13
N ILE A 248 1.32 -15.24 -12.24
CA ILE A 248 2.23 -16.26 -12.78
C ILE A 248 3.35 -16.55 -11.77
N CYS A 249 3.98 -15.52 -11.20
CA CYS A 249 5.05 -15.71 -10.20
C CYS A 249 4.58 -16.44 -8.95
N LEU A 250 3.30 -16.32 -8.60
CA LEU A 250 2.69 -17.04 -7.46
C LEU A 250 2.14 -18.44 -7.84
N GLY A 251 2.26 -18.85 -9.10
CA GLY A 251 1.68 -20.13 -9.55
C GLY A 251 0.15 -20.14 -9.59
N LEU A 252 -0.49 -19.00 -9.78
CA LEU A 252 -1.95 -18.85 -9.81
C LEU A 252 -2.53 -18.84 -11.23
N LEU A 253 -1.67 -18.83 -12.23
CA LEU A 253 -1.95 -18.94 -13.68
C LEU A 253 -0.93 -19.85 -14.32
#